data_7ca71a5384949171159630197a065c52
#
_entry.id   7ca71a5384949171159630197a065c52
#
_cell.length_a   1.000
_cell.length_b   1.000
_cell.length_c   1.000
_cell.angle_alpha   90.00
_cell.angle_beta   90.00
_cell.angle_gamma   90.00
#
_symmetry.space_group_name_H-M   'P 1'
#
loop_
_entity.id
_entity.type
_entity.pdbx_description
1 polymer ?
#
loop_
_entity_poly.entity_id
_entity_poly.type
_entity_poly.pdbx_seq_one_letter_code
_entity_poly.pdbx_strand_id
1 'polypeptide(L)'
;MHLSELKAKHVSELLDIANSMEIEGANRMRKHDLIFALLKTQAKKGESIFGEGVLEVLPDGFGFLRSPDTSYLAGTDDIYISPSQIRRFNLHTGDTIEGEIRTPKDGERYFALVKVDKVNGEPPENAKNKILFENLTPLFPDEPMVLERDIKAEENITGRVIDIVAPIGKGQRGLLVSSPKSGKTVMLQHVAHAITANHPDVILIVLLIDERPEEVTEMQRTVRGEVVASTFDEPATRHVTVAEMVIEKAKRLVEHKKDVVILLDSITRLARAYNTVIPASGKVLTGGVDANALQRPKRFFGAARNIEEGGSLTIIATALIDTGSRMDDVIYEEFKGTGNMEIHLDRRMAEKRIYPAINVNRSGTRREELLLKPDILQKVWVLRKLLYPMDELEAMEFLLDKVRATKTNNDFFDSMRRG
;
A
#
# COMPACT_ATOMS: atom_id res chain seq x y z
N MET A 1 19.38 8.54 21.71
CA MET A 1 18.35 7.46 21.82
C MET A 1 17.19 7.82 20.92
N HIS A 2 16.66 6.89 20.17
CA HIS A 2 15.62 7.12 19.18
C HIS A 2 14.29 6.49 19.63
N LEU A 3 13.19 7.25 19.56
CA LEU A 3 11.85 6.80 19.99
C LEU A 3 11.37 5.54 19.25
N SER A 4 11.59 5.47 17.93
CA SER A 4 11.19 4.32 17.12
C SER A 4 11.96 3.05 17.48
N GLU A 5 13.25 3.15 17.82
CA GLU A 5 14.06 2.02 18.27
C GLU A 5 13.54 1.46 19.59
N LEU A 6 13.15 2.33 20.51
CA LEU A 6 12.56 1.91 21.79
C LEU A 6 11.20 1.24 21.59
N LYS A 7 10.38 1.74 20.67
CA LYS A 7 9.09 1.12 20.36
C LYS A 7 9.23 -0.30 19.79
N ALA A 8 10.27 -0.54 19.00
CA ALA A 8 10.56 -1.84 18.39
C ALA A 8 11.04 -2.90 19.39
N LYS A 9 11.60 -2.49 20.54
CA LYS A 9 12.15 -3.40 21.56
C LYS A 9 11.07 -4.12 22.35
N HIS A 10 11.41 -5.34 22.82
CA HIS A 10 10.57 -6.07 23.74
C HIS A 10 10.58 -5.42 25.13
N VAL A 11 9.51 -5.61 25.90
CA VAL A 11 9.40 -5.02 27.25
C VAL A 11 10.56 -5.42 28.18
N SER A 12 11.04 -6.66 28.07
CA SER A 12 12.21 -7.14 28.83
C SER A 12 13.48 -6.34 28.54
N GLU A 13 13.75 -6.05 27.27
CA GLU A 13 14.92 -5.26 26.86
C GLU A 13 14.80 -3.80 27.35
N LEU A 14 13.59 -3.24 27.33
CA LEU A 14 13.32 -1.90 27.85
C LEU A 14 13.53 -1.83 29.37
N LEU A 15 13.15 -2.89 30.12
CA LEU A 15 13.39 -3.01 31.55
C LEU A 15 14.88 -3.09 31.87
N ASP A 16 15.65 -3.84 31.09
CA ASP A 16 17.10 -3.92 31.26
C ASP A 16 17.77 -2.55 31.09
N ILE A 17 17.34 -1.80 30.08
CA ILE A 17 17.81 -0.42 29.84
C ILE A 17 17.40 0.48 31.01
N ALA A 18 16.15 0.38 31.48
CA ALA A 18 15.63 1.18 32.58
C ALA A 18 16.37 0.91 33.89
N ASN A 19 16.70 -0.36 34.15
CA ASN A 19 17.50 -0.75 35.32
C ASN A 19 18.93 -0.19 35.22
N SER A 20 19.55 -0.21 34.03
CA SER A 20 20.86 0.39 33.82
C SER A 20 20.87 1.91 33.99
N MET A 21 19.72 2.56 33.79
CA MET A 21 19.53 4.00 33.97
C MET A 21 18.99 4.37 35.36
N GLU A 22 18.87 3.39 36.26
CA GLU A 22 18.40 3.55 37.67
C GLU A 22 16.99 4.18 37.76
N ILE A 23 16.08 3.77 36.87
CA ILE A 23 14.68 4.27 36.86
C ILE A 23 13.89 3.49 37.90
N GLU A 24 13.45 4.16 38.94
CA GLU A 24 12.63 3.56 39.99
C GLU A 24 11.25 3.16 39.49
N GLY A 25 10.77 1.98 39.92
CA GLY A 25 9.43 1.51 39.60
C GLY A 25 9.21 1.05 38.16
N ALA A 26 10.27 0.89 37.37
CA ALA A 26 10.19 0.48 35.94
C ALA A 26 9.35 -0.80 35.74
N ASN A 27 9.47 -1.77 36.63
CA ASN A 27 8.75 -3.05 36.56
C ASN A 27 7.21 -2.94 36.66
N ARG A 28 6.71 -1.81 37.11
CA ARG A 28 5.26 -1.55 37.26
C ARG A 28 4.69 -0.69 36.14
N MET A 29 5.55 -0.19 35.27
CA MET A 29 5.17 0.71 34.16
C MET A 29 4.65 -0.09 32.98
N ARG A 30 3.65 0.46 32.28
CA ARG A 30 3.28 -0.04 30.95
C ARG A 30 4.38 0.29 29.95
N LYS A 31 4.47 -0.45 28.85
CA LYS A 31 5.50 -0.24 27.82
C LYS A 31 5.63 1.23 27.39
N HIS A 32 4.50 1.89 27.20
CA HIS A 32 4.45 3.31 26.82
C HIS A 32 5.06 4.23 27.88
N ASP A 33 4.66 4.06 29.15
CA ASP A 33 5.16 4.86 30.28
C ASP A 33 6.66 4.62 30.50
N LEU A 34 7.10 3.39 30.28
CA LEU A 34 8.51 3.00 30.37
C LEU A 34 9.37 3.69 29.31
N ILE A 35 8.92 3.71 28.04
CA ILE A 35 9.59 4.43 26.96
C ILE A 35 9.66 5.93 27.27
N PHE A 36 8.58 6.51 27.76
CA PHE A 36 8.54 7.90 28.16
C PHE A 36 9.55 8.21 29.28
N ALA A 37 9.60 7.36 30.32
CA ALA A 37 10.55 7.51 31.42
C ALA A 37 12.01 7.39 30.97
N LEU A 38 12.31 6.48 30.04
CA LEU A 38 13.63 6.32 29.43
C LEU A 38 14.08 7.60 28.71
N LEU A 39 13.23 8.12 27.83
CA LEU A 39 13.52 9.34 27.08
C LEU A 39 13.65 10.56 27.98
N LYS A 40 12.79 10.68 29.01
CA LYS A 40 12.85 11.77 29.98
C LYS A 40 14.14 11.73 30.81
N THR A 41 14.58 10.56 31.20
CA THR A 41 15.85 10.39 31.95
C THR A 41 17.05 10.70 31.08
N GLN A 42 17.04 10.27 29.82
CA GLN A 42 18.07 10.61 28.85
C GLN A 42 18.18 12.10 28.63
N ALA A 43 17.06 12.78 28.41
CA ALA A 43 17.02 14.22 28.24
C ALA A 43 17.54 14.99 29.48
N LYS A 44 17.23 14.49 30.70
CA LYS A 44 17.76 15.07 31.95
C LYS A 44 19.29 14.95 32.07
N LYS A 45 19.89 13.93 31.45
CA LYS A 45 21.34 13.77 31.39
C LYS A 45 22.01 14.68 30.34
N GLY A 46 21.23 15.51 29.64
CA GLY A 46 21.70 16.41 28.59
C GLY A 46 21.98 15.74 27.25
N GLU A 47 21.54 14.51 27.05
CA GLU A 47 21.67 13.81 25.80
C GLU A 47 20.47 14.07 24.86
N SER A 48 20.76 14.23 23.58
CA SER A 48 19.73 14.43 22.55
C SER A 48 18.88 13.18 22.38
N ILE A 49 17.58 13.40 22.24
CA ILE A 49 16.59 12.36 21.93
C ILE A 49 15.99 12.63 20.54
N PHE A 50 15.69 11.56 19.79
CA PHE A 50 15.23 11.65 18.42
C PHE A 50 13.89 10.94 18.24
N GLY A 51 13.11 11.43 17.31
CA GLY A 51 11.84 10.84 16.92
C GLY A 51 11.59 10.93 15.44
N GLU A 52 10.66 10.14 14.99
CA GLU A 52 10.27 10.02 13.59
C GLU A 52 8.77 9.76 13.51
N GLY A 53 8.16 10.23 12.42
CA GLY A 53 6.76 9.96 12.13
C GLY A 53 6.31 10.61 10.84
N VAL A 54 5.08 10.31 10.45
CA VAL A 54 4.44 10.88 9.26
C VAL A 54 3.57 12.06 9.68
N LEU A 55 3.80 13.20 9.04
CA LEU A 55 3.15 14.46 9.37
C LEU A 55 1.66 14.42 8.98
N GLU A 56 0.81 14.80 9.91
CA GLU A 56 -0.55 15.24 9.68
C GLU A 56 -0.67 16.70 10.08
N VAL A 57 -0.93 17.57 9.11
CA VAL A 57 -1.16 19.00 9.35
C VAL A 57 -2.63 19.22 9.69
N LEU A 58 -2.88 19.84 10.83
CA LEU A 58 -4.23 20.15 11.30
C LEU A 58 -4.71 21.51 10.74
N PRO A 59 -6.03 21.77 10.73
CA PRO A 59 -6.59 23.03 10.21
C PRO A 59 -6.01 24.31 10.82
N ASP A 60 -5.58 24.23 12.08
CA ASP A 60 -4.96 25.36 12.79
C ASP A 60 -3.50 25.66 12.36
N GLY A 61 -2.95 24.85 11.47
CA GLY A 61 -1.63 25.06 10.88
C GLY A 61 -0.47 24.40 11.62
N PHE A 62 -0.67 23.85 12.81
CA PHE A 62 0.30 22.96 13.45
C PHE A 62 0.06 21.51 13.04
N GLY A 63 0.96 20.59 13.40
CA GLY A 63 0.81 19.19 13.05
C GLY A 63 1.33 18.25 14.12
N PHE A 64 1.07 16.96 13.86
CA PHE A 64 1.61 15.84 14.64
C PHE A 64 2.30 14.83 13.71
N LEU A 65 3.37 14.24 14.21
CA LEU A 65 3.99 13.08 13.58
C LEU A 65 3.31 11.83 14.10
N ARG A 66 2.63 11.11 13.19
CA ARG A 66 1.91 9.87 13.49
C ARG A 66 2.79 8.66 13.20
N SER A 67 2.57 7.57 13.94
CA SER A 67 3.33 6.34 13.78
C SER A 67 2.65 5.38 12.78
N PRO A 68 3.37 4.80 11.81
CA PRO A 68 2.82 3.72 10.98
C PRO A 68 2.50 2.46 11.78
N ASP A 69 3.17 2.21 12.90
CA ASP A 69 2.94 1.05 13.77
C ASP A 69 1.53 1.01 14.36
N THR A 70 0.92 2.17 14.53
CA THR A 70 -0.48 2.33 14.97
C THR A 70 -1.43 2.64 13.82
N SER A 71 -1.01 2.41 12.59
CA SER A 71 -1.75 2.78 11.39
C SER A 71 -2.20 4.26 11.41
N TYR A 72 -1.30 5.13 11.83
CA TYR A 72 -1.49 6.59 11.92
C TYR A 72 -2.61 7.05 12.86
N LEU A 73 -2.99 6.21 13.82
CA LEU A 73 -3.94 6.59 14.86
C LEU A 73 -3.35 7.67 15.75
N ALA A 74 -4.14 8.70 16.06
CA ALA A 74 -3.77 9.71 17.02
C ALA A 74 -3.52 9.07 18.40
N GLY A 75 -2.39 9.38 19.01
CA GLY A 75 -1.98 8.80 20.29
C GLY A 75 -1.19 9.78 21.14
N THR A 76 -0.97 9.41 22.39
CA THR A 76 -0.25 10.21 23.39
C THR A 76 1.25 10.33 23.10
N ASP A 77 1.77 9.46 22.25
CA ASP A 77 3.18 9.42 21.84
C ASP A 77 3.44 10.10 20.49
N ASP A 78 2.45 10.82 19.96
CA ASP A 78 2.62 11.66 18.79
C ASP A 78 3.54 12.84 19.12
N ILE A 79 4.27 13.31 18.10
CA ILE A 79 5.24 14.39 18.23
C ILE A 79 4.64 15.65 17.63
N TYR A 80 4.55 16.71 18.43
CA TYR A 80 4.07 18.01 17.97
C TYR A 80 5.11 18.69 17.07
N ILE A 81 4.63 19.30 16.01
CA ILE A 81 5.40 20.14 15.11
C ILE A 81 4.73 21.51 14.94
N SER A 82 5.51 22.59 15.07
CA SER A 82 5.00 23.95 15.04
C SER A 82 4.66 24.43 13.62
N PRO A 83 3.73 25.40 13.48
CA PRO A 83 3.43 26.02 12.20
C PRO A 83 4.65 26.66 11.52
N SER A 84 5.57 27.22 12.30
CA SER A 84 6.79 27.86 11.78
C SER A 84 7.73 26.85 11.12
N GLN A 85 7.88 25.66 11.71
CA GLN A 85 8.69 24.57 11.13
C GLN A 85 8.06 24.04 9.85
N ILE A 86 6.74 23.86 9.85
CA ILE A 86 5.98 23.42 8.66
C ILE A 86 6.18 24.41 7.50
N ARG A 87 6.04 25.71 7.75
CA ARG A 87 6.27 26.74 6.71
C ARG A 87 7.73 26.84 6.27
N ARG A 88 8.66 26.76 7.21
CA ARG A 88 10.10 26.91 6.92
C ARG A 88 10.61 25.88 5.93
N PHE A 89 10.15 24.63 6.04
CA PHE A 89 10.59 23.52 5.20
C PHE A 89 9.58 23.14 4.13
N ASN A 90 8.50 23.91 3.96
CA ASN A 90 7.41 23.61 3.02
C ASN A 90 6.86 22.19 3.19
N LEU A 91 6.56 21.82 4.44
CA LEU A 91 6.08 20.49 4.78
C LEU A 91 4.59 20.34 4.51
N HIS A 92 4.20 19.14 4.14
CA HIS A 92 2.81 18.77 3.84
C HIS A 92 2.43 17.49 4.58
N THR A 93 1.13 17.29 4.75
CA THR A 93 0.62 16.01 5.24
C THR A 93 1.15 14.85 4.40
N GLY A 94 1.65 13.82 5.07
CA GLY A 94 2.25 12.66 4.44
C GLY A 94 3.79 12.68 4.42
N ASP A 95 4.44 13.83 4.65
CA ASP A 95 5.89 13.89 4.78
C ASP A 95 6.37 13.07 5.99
N THR A 96 7.34 12.19 5.78
CA THR A 96 8.02 11.46 6.85
C THR A 96 9.15 12.31 7.38
N ILE A 97 9.09 12.67 8.66
CA ILE A 97 10.02 13.60 9.31
C ILE A 97 10.76 12.88 10.42
N GLU A 98 12.07 13.04 10.42
CA GLU A 98 12.98 12.57 11.45
C GLU A 98 13.75 13.75 12.02
N GLY A 99 13.89 13.79 13.33
CA GLY A 99 14.63 14.87 13.95
C GLY A 99 14.75 14.77 15.46
N GLU A 100 15.42 15.77 16.03
CA GLU A 100 15.57 15.92 17.46
C GLU A 100 14.27 16.38 18.09
N ILE A 101 13.89 15.73 19.18
CA ILE A 101 12.69 16.02 19.95
C ILE A 101 13.05 16.44 21.38
N ARG A 102 12.13 17.11 22.03
CA ARG A 102 12.21 17.41 23.46
C ARG A 102 11.04 16.82 24.22
N THR A 103 11.25 16.59 25.49
CA THR A 103 10.18 16.18 26.40
C THR A 103 9.15 17.28 26.60
N PRO A 104 7.89 16.93 26.94
CA PRO A 104 6.87 17.92 27.28
C PRO A 104 7.30 18.81 28.44
N LYS A 105 6.99 20.11 28.34
CA LYS A 105 7.11 21.08 29.44
C LYS A 105 5.88 21.02 30.33
N ASP A 106 5.93 21.74 31.46
CA ASP A 106 4.76 21.84 32.35
C ASP A 106 3.54 22.37 31.57
N GLY A 107 2.45 21.60 31.62
CA GLY A 107 1.22 21.90 30.90
C GLY A 107 1.14 21.34 29.47
N GLU A 108 2.23 20.82 28.93
CA GLU A 108 2.24 20.14 27.61
C GLU A 108 2.00 18.64 27.75
N ARG A 109 1.35 18.05 26.76
CA ARG A 109 1.07 16.60 26.74
C ARG A 109 2.00 15.79 25.84
N TYR A 110 2.58 16.44 24.82
CA TYR A 110 3.30 15.76 23.74
C TYR A 110 4.77 16.11 23.72
N PHE A 111 5.59 15.18 23.24
CA PHE A 111 6.93 15.54 22.75
C PHE A 111 6.81 16.56 21.65
N ALA A 112 7.81 17.42 21.51
CA ALA A 112 7.85 18.43 20.47
C ALA A 112 9.12 18.32 19.63
N LEU A 113 8.98 18.47 18.33
CA LEU A 113 10.10 18.51 17.41
C LEU A 113 10.88 19.83 17.62
N VAL A 114 12.19 19.71 17.85
CA VAL A 114 13.11 20.84 18.02
C VAL A 114 13.79 21.16 16.71
N LYS A 115 14.30 20.15 16.02
CA LYS A 115 15.05 20.28 14.79
C LYS A 115 14.64 19.21 13.79
N VAL A 116 14.45 19.61 12.53
CA VAL A 116 14.22 18.69 11.41
C VAL A 116 15.56 18.25 10.85
N ASP A 117 15.88 16.96 10.95
CA ASP A 117 17.11 16.38 10.43
C ASP A 117 16.93 15.79 9.03
N LYS A 118 15.79 15.11 8.78
CA LYS A 118 15.46 14.53 7.47
C LYS A 118 13.98 14.70 7.16
N VAL A 119 13.69 14.84 5.88
CA VAL A 119 12.34 14.81 5.30
C VAL A 119 12.33 13.74 4.21
N ASN A 120 11.51 12.70 4.36
CA ASN A 120 11.45 11.55 3.45
C ASN A 120 12.82 10.89 3.19
N GLY A 121 13.65 10.80 4.23
CA GLY A 121 14.97 10.20 4.19
C GLY A 121 16.08 11.08 3.59
N GLU A 122 15.77 12.30 3.18
CA GLU A 122 16.68 13.27 2.57
C GLU A 122 16.89 14.52 3.44
N PRO A 123 17.94 15.32 3.19
CA PRO A 123 18.11 16.61 3.86
C PRO A 123 16.89 17.51 3.68
N PRO A 124 16.51 18.31 4.69
CA PRO A 124 15.30 19.15 4.64
C PRO A 124 15.28 20.19 3.50
N GLU A 125 16.44 20.60 3.04
CA GLU A 125 16.60 21.56 1.93
C GLU A 125 16.00 21.02 0.63
N ASN A 126 16.06 19.71 0.39
CA ASN A 126 15.47 19.09 -0.80
C ASN A 126 13.95 19.19 -0.82
N ALA A 127 13.31 19.20 0.35
CA ALA A 127 11.87 19.32 0.46
C ALA A 127 11.34 20.71 0.04
N LYS A 128 12.16 21.76 0.16
CA LYS A 128 11.74 23.13 -0.18
C LYS A 128 11.52 23.35 -1.67
N ASN A 129 12.29 22.69 -2.50
CA ASN A 129 12.38 22.93 -3.93
C ASN A 129 11.75 21.80 -4.76
N LYS A 130 11.08 20.87 -4.12
CA LYS A 130 10.40 19.76 -4.83
C LYS A 130 9.19 20.26 -5.62
N ILE A 131 8.91 19.59 -6.72
CA ILE A 131 7.68 19.77 -7.49
C ILE A 131 6.57 18.99 -6.77
N LEU A 132 5.45 19.64 -6.50
CA LEU A 132 4.29 18.97 -5.90
C LEU A 132 3.73 17.90 -6.83
N PHE A 133 3.22 16.83 -6.26
CA PHE A 133 2.70 15.66 -6.98
C PHE A 133 1.71 16.04 -8.09
N GLU A 134 0.82 16.98 -7.83
CA GLU A 134 -0.20 17.45 -8.77
C GLU A 134 0.39 18.15 -10.00
N ASN A 135 1.61 18.65 -9.94
CA ASN A 135 2.31 19.31 -11.02
C ASN A 135 3.31 18.41 -11.76
N LEU A 136 3.45 17.15 -11.34
CA LEU A 136 4.28 16.17 -12.02
C LEU A 136 3.61 15.68 -13.31
N THR A 137 4.42 15.35 -14.32
CA THR A 137 3.94 14.92 -15.64
C THR A 137 3.61 13.42 -15.64
N PRO A 138 2.32 13.02 -15.77
CA PRO A 138 1.94 11.62 -15.79
C PRO A 138 2.26 10.95 -17.11
N LEU A 139 2.81 9.73 -17.07
CA LEU A 139 3.08 8.87 -18.20
C LEU A 139 2.37 7.52 -18.04
N PHE A 140 2.24 6.81 -19.15
CA PHE A 140 1.90 5.38 -19.10
C PHE A 140 3.02 4.58 -18.42
N PRO A 141 2.69 3.47 -17.74
CA PRO A 141 3.69 2.51 -17.28
C PRO A 141 4.51 1.98 -18.47
N ASP A 142 5.83 2.10 -18.39
CA ASP A 142 6.78 1.67 -19.44
C ASP A 142 7.96 0.83 -18.85
N GLU A 143 8.03 0.71 -17.56
CA GLU A 143 9.00 -0.13 -16.86
C GLU A 143 8.27 -1.29 -16.15
N PRO A 144 8.48 -2.55 -16.58
CA PRO A 144 7.80 -3.69 -16.01
C PRO A 144 8.30 -4.00 -14.59
N MET A 145 7.37 -4.32 -13.69
CA MET A 145 7.65 -4.97 -12.41
C MET A 145 7.43 -6.47 -12.55
N VAL A 146 8.47 -7.18 -12.95
CA VAL A 146 8.42 -8.63 -13.15
C VAL A 146 8.19 -9.34 -11.82
N LEU A 147 7.23 -10.25 -11.80
CA LEU A 147 6.86 -11.04 -10.62
C LEU A 147 7.48 -12.44 -10.62
N GLU A 148 7.90 -12.94 -11.78
CA GLU A 148 8.59 -14.23 -11.91
C GLU A 148 9.84 -14.27 -11.03
N ARG A 149 10.03 -15.38 -10.30
CA ARG A 149 11.15 -15.60 -9.39
C ARG A 149 11.81 -16.95 -9.68
N ASP A 150 13.09 -17.08 -9.38
CA ASP A 150 13.79 -18.38 -9.45
C ASP A 150 13.58 -19.20 -8.17
N ILE A 151 12.34 -19.60 -7.92
CA ILE A 151 11.92 -20.44 -6.80
C ILE A 151 11.00 -21.56 -7.27
N LYS A 152 11.10 -22.72 -6.62
CA LYS A 152 10.22 -23.86 -6.88
C LYS A 152 9.01 -23.82 -5.92
N ALA A 153 8.16 -22.81 -6.06
CA ALA A 153 6.97 -22.67 -5.23
C ALA A 153 5.76 -22.30 -6.06
N GLU A 154 4.58 -22.66 -5.62
CA GLU A 154 3.31 -22.31 -6.29
C GLU A 154 3.12 -20.79 -6.42
N GLU A 155 3.68 -20.01 -5.50
CA GLU A 155 3.60 -18.55 -5.61
C GLU A 155 4.35 -17.99 -6.83
N ASN A 156 5.41 -18.70 -7.31
CA ASN A 156 6.06 -18.33 -8.55
C ASN A 156 5.15 -18.58 -9.77
N ILE A 157 4.33 -19.61 -9.73
CA ILE A 157 3.33 -19.87 -10.80
C ILE A 157 2.36 -18.70 -10.88
N THR A 158 1.90 -18.18 -9.75
CA THR A 158 1.07 -16.95 -9.71
C THR A 158 1.77 -15.78 -10.39
N GLY A 159 3.01 -15.48 -10.03
CA GLY A 159 3.80 -14.39 -10.62
C GLY A 159 4.02 -14.58 -12.11
N ARG A 160 4.36 -15.78 -12.55
CA ARG A 160 4.58 -16.12 -13.96
C ARG A 160 3.31 -15.92 -14.79
N VAL A 161 2.16 -16.37 -14.31
CA VAL A 161 0.88 -16.20 -15.01
C VAL A 161 0.51 -14.73 -15.12
N ILE A 162 0.67 -13.96 -14.06
CA ILE A 162 0.40 -12.51 -14.10
C ILE A 162 1.31 -11.81 -15.12
N ASP A 163 2.59 -12.10 -15.13
CA ASP A 163 3.54 -11.52 -16.10
C ASP A 163 3.16 -11.83 -17.55
N ILE A 164 2.56 -13.00 -17.80
CA ILE A 164 2.09 -13.38 -19.16
C ILE A 164 0.78 -12.68 -19.51
N VAL A 165 -0.19 -12.70 -18.60
CA VAL A 165 -1.59 -12.36 -18.88
C VAL A 165 -1.90 -10.88 -18.63
N ALA A 166 -1.37 -10.33 -17.54
CA ALA A 166 -1.62 -8.97 -17.11
C ALA A 166 -0.36 -8.37 -16.48
N PRO A 167 0.68 -8.07 -17.27
CA PRO A 167 1.93 -7.52 -16.76
C PRO A 167 1.69 -6.21 -16.01
N ILE A 168 2.41 -6.04 -14.92
CA ILE A 168 2.35 -4.85 -14.06
C ILE A 168 3.56 -3.98 -14.33
N GLY A 169 3.34 -2.71 -14.64
CA GLY A 169 4.40 -1.72 -14.76
C GLY A 169 4.42 -0.75 -13.58
N LYS A 170 5.54 -0.07 -13.40
CA LYS A 170 5.64 1.05 -12.44
C LYS A 170 4.67 2.15 -12.86
N GLY A 171 3.79 2.55 -11.94
CA GLY A 171 2.72 3.50 -12.21
C GLY A 171 1.39 2.85 -12.63
N GLN A 172 1.29 1.51 -12.58
CA GLN A 172 0.08 0.78 -12.95
C GLN A 172 -1.09 1.13 -12.03
N ARG A 173 -2.26 1.26 -12.62
CA ARG A 173 -3.53 1.43 -11.92
C ARG A 173 -4.39 0.20 -12.19
N GLY A 174 -4.21 -0.81 -11.35
CA GLY A 174 -4.78 -2.13 -11.56
C GLY A 174 -5.91 -2.48 -10.60
N LEU A 175 -6.91 -3.19 -11.13
CA LEU A 175 -7.97 -3.82 -10.35
C LEU A 175 -7.76 -5.34 -10.28
N LEU A 176 -7.78 -5.88 -9.07
CA LEU A 176 -7.92 -7.30 -8.82
C LEU A 176 -9.38 -7.58 -8.50
N VAL A 177 -10.13 -8.01 -9.51
CA VAL A 177 -11.57 -8.25 -9.41
C VAL A 177 -11.81 -9.64 -8.82
N SER A 178 -12.52 -9.69 -7.71
CA SER A 178 -12.65 -10.89 -6.89
C SER A 178 -14.08 -11.11 -6.42
N SER A 179 -14.62 -12.28 -6.69
CA SER A 179 -15.78 -12.80 -5.98
C SER A 179 -15.39 -13.42 -4.63
N PRO A 180 -16.33 -13.62 -3.69
CA PRO A 180 -16.04 -14.27 -2.42
C PRO A 180 -15.41 -15.66 -2.62
N LYS A 181 -14.40 -16.00 -1.80
CA LYS A 181 -13.70 -17.29 -1.80
C LYS A 181 -12.97 -17.65 -3.10
N SER A 182 -12.47 -16.67 -3.83
CA SER A 182 -11.70 -16.87 -5.07
C SER A 182 -10.18 -16.82 -4.92
N GLY A 183 -9.66 -16.71 -3.70
CA GLY A 183 -8.22 -16.70 -3.42
C GLY A 183 -7.56 -15.31 -3.44
N LYS A 184 -8.33 -14.26 -3.24
CA LYS A 184 -7.90 -12.86 -3.25
C LYS A 184 -6.70 -12.57 -2.33
N THR A 185 -6.78 -12.97 -1.07
CA THR A 185 -5.75 -12.69 -0.05
C THR A 185 -4.43 -13.35 -0.39
N VAL A 186 -4.47 -14.61 -0.82
CA VAL A 186 -3.27 -15.37 -1.23
C VAL A 186 -2.64 -14.72 -2.47
N MET A 187 -3.44 -14.28 -3.43
CA MET A 187 -2.97 -13.56 -4.62
C MET A 187 -2.20 -12.29 -4.23
N LEU A 188 -2.76 -11.48 -3.33
CA LEU A 188 -2.09 -10.26 -2.85
C LEU A 188 -0.77 -10.56 -2.13
N GLN A 189 -0.74 -11.61 -1.31
CA GLN A 189 0.50 -12.05 -0.65
C GLN A 189 1.57 -12.45 -1.68
N HIS A 190 1.21 -13.22 -2.69
CA HIS A 190 2.13 -13.63 -3.75
C HIS A 190 2.68 -12.42 -4.52
N VAL A 191 1.83 -11.46 -4.86
CA VAL A 191 2.25 -10.21 -5.51
C VAL A 191 3.19 -9.41 -4.60
N ALA A 192 2.84 -9.26 -3.33
CA ALA A 192 3.68 -8.55 -2.36
C ALA A 192 5.06 -9.19 -2.20
N HIS A 193 5.12 -10.51 -2.06
CA HIS A 193 6.38 -11.25 -1.95
C HIS A 193 7.25 -11.09 -3.20
N ALA A 194 6.65 -11.19 -4.38
CA ALA A 194 7.36 -11.03 -5.65
C ALA A 194 7.92 -9.62 -5.83
N ILE A 195 7.16 -8.58 -5.50
CA ILE A 195 7.61 -7.19 -5.57
C ILE A 195 8.78 -6.95 -4.63
N THR A 196 8.68 -7.36 -3.38
CA THR A 196 9.75 -7.15 -2.39
C THR A 196 11.01 -7.96 -2.70
N ALA A 197 10.88 -9.14 -3.30
CA ALA A 197 12.02 -9.97 -3.68
C ALA A 197 12.73 -9.45 -4.95
N ASN A 198 11.98 -9.05 -5.98
CA ASN A 198 12.54 -8.66 -7.27
C ASN A 198 12.86 -7.16 -7.37
N HIS A 199 12.20 -6.34 -6.57
CA HIS A 199 12.29 -4.87 -6.62
C HIS A 199 12.55 -4.31 -5.22
N PRO A 200 13.74 -4.52 -4.63
CA PRO A 200 14.04 -4.13 -3.26
C PRO A 200 14.03 -2.61 -3.02
N ASP A 201 14.18 -1.82 -4.07
CA ASP A 201 14.16 -0.34 -4.01
C ASP A 201 12.74 0.24 -4.02
N VAL A 202 11.74 -0.57 -4.35
CA VAL A 202 10.33 -0.18 -4.32
C VAL A 202 9.81 -0.14 -2.89
N ILE A 203 9.13 0.93 -2.55
CA ILE A 203 8.46 1.08 -1.25
C ILE A 203 7.07 0.45 -1.36
N LEU A 204 6.87 -0.66 -0.64
CA LEU A 204 5.59 -1.37 -0.62
C LEU A 204 4.77 -0.98 0.61
N ILE A 205 3.54 -0.55 0.37
CA ILE A 205 2.53 -0.30 1.39
C ILE A 205 1.32 -1.19 1.11
N VAL A 206 0.96 -2.01 2.09
CA VAL A 206 -0.28 -2.80 2.06
C VAL A 206 -1.32 -2.08 2.92
N LEU A 207 -2.42 -1.68 2.31
CA LEU A 207 -3.52 -0.98 2.98
C LEU A 207 -4.75 -1.90 3.05
N LEU A 208 -5.12 -2.28 4.27
CA LEU A 208 -6.24 -3.17 4.56
C LEU A 208 -7.38 -2.37 5.18
N ILE A 209 -8.49 -2.28 4.47
CA ILE A 209 -9.68 -1.52 4.90
C ILE A 209 -10.85 -2.48 5.14
N ASP A 210 -11.40 -2.44 6.35
CA ASP A 210 -12.55 -3.25 6.76
C ASP A 210 -12.26 -4.77 6.64
N GLU A 211 -11.00 -5.16 6.87
CA GLU A 211 -10.56 -6.55 6.93
C GLU A 211 -10.57 -7.09 8.36
N ARG A 212 -10.45 -8.40 8.48
CA ARG A 212 -10.43 -9.08 9.78
C ARG A 212 -9.09 -8.92 10.49
N PRO A 213 -9.05 -8.76 11.82
CA PRO A 213 -7.79 -8.63 12.56
C PRO A 213 -6.78 -9.76 12.32
N GLU A 214 -7.25 -11.01 12.19
CA GLU A 214 -6.39 -12.16 11.91
C GLU A 214 -5.73 -12.09 10.52
N GLU A 215 -6.44 -11.56 9.51
CA GLU A 215 -5.87 -11.34 8.17
C GLU A 215 -4.82 -10.23 8.17
N VAL A 216 -5.04 -9.19 8.96
CA VAL A 216 -4.05 -8.12 9.18
C VAL A 216 -2.77 -8.70 9.81
N THR A 217 -2.91 -9.49 10.85
CA THR A 217 -1.78 -10.12 11.53
C THR A 217 -0.99 -11.03 10.60
N GLU A 218 -1.68 -11.83 9.79
CA GLU A 218 -1.03 -12.71 8.80
C GLU A 218 -0.24 -11.89 7.78
N MET A 219 -0.82 -10.83 7.24
CA MET A 219 -0.15 -9.96 6.29
C MET A 219 1.09 -9.29 6.90
N GLN A 220 1.00 -8.80 8.13
CA GLN A 220 2.13 -8.21 8.86
C GLN A 220 3.28 -9.20 9.10
N ARG A 221 2.96 -10.48 9.29
CA ARG A 221 3.97 -11.53 9.53
C ARG A 221 4.63 -12.04 8.25
N THR A 222 3.92 -12.01 7.14
CA THR A 222 4.37 -12.64 5.89
C THR A 222 4.94 -11.65 4.89
N VAL A 223 4.52 -10.40 4.91
CA VAL A 223 4.94 -9.37 3.95
C VAL A 223 6.03 -8.47 4.52
N ARG A 224 7.10 -8.30 3.76
CA ARG A 224 8.18 -7.32 4.05
C ARG A 224 7.82 -5.97 3.46
N GLY A 225 6.99 -5.22 4.16
CA GLY A 225 6.55 -3.90 3.74
C GLY A 225 5.81 -3.24 4.89
N GLU A 226 5.34 -2.03 4.66
CA GLU A 226 4.49 -1.35 5.62
C GLU A 226 3.06 -1.88 5.47
N VAL A 227 2.51 -2.46 6.54
CA VAL A 227 1.12 -2.91 6.58
C VAL A 227 0.33 -1.95 7.46
N VAL A 228 -0.60 -1.25 6.84
CA VAL A 228 -1.49 -0.28 7.47
C VAL A 228 -2.92 -0.80 7.39
N ALA A 229 -3.63 -0.78 8.50
CA ALA A 229 -4.95 -1.39 8.56
C ALA A 229 -5.96 -0.55 9.34
N SER A 230 -7.20 -0.64 8.92
CA SER A 230 -8.38 -0.28 9.70
C SER A 230 -9.36 -1.44 9.60
N THR A 231 -9.55 -2.15 10.71
CA THR A 231 -10.32 -3.41 10.76
C THR A 231 -11.83 -3.18 10.80
N PHE A 232 -12.61 -4.23 10.56
CA PHE A 232 -14.06 -4.16 10.40
C PHE A 232 -14.80 -3.64 11.65
N ASP A 233 -14.18 -3.73 12.82
CA ASP A 233 -14.71 -3.22 14.10
C ASP A 233 -14.46 -1.73 14.32
N GLU A 234 -13.68 -1.09 13.44
CA GLU A 234 -13.44 0.35 13.50
C GLU A 234 -14.49 1.14 12.68
N PRO A 235 -14.76 2.40 13.03
CA PRO A 235 -15.75 3.22 12.33
C PRO A 235 -15.28 3.61 10.91
N ALA A 236 -16.24 3.90 10.02
CA ALA A 236 -15.98 4.32 8.65
C ALA A 236 -15.07 5.57 8.56
N THR A 237 -15.18 6.50 9.50
CA THR A 237 -14.29 7.68 9.59
C THR A 237 -12.83 7.29 9.73
N ARG A 238 -12.54 6.21 10.48
CA ARG A 238 -11.19 5.68 10.64
C ARG A 238 -10.66 5.09 9.34
N HIS A 239 -11.47 4.34 8.61
CA HIS A 239 -11.11 3.80 7.29
C HIS A 239 -10.68 4.91 6.33
N VAL A 240 -11.45 5.99 6.27
CA VAL A 240 -11.16 7.16 5.42
C VAL A 240 -9.87 7.85 5.85
N THR A 241 -9.69 8.10 7.14
CA THR A 241 -8.50 8.80 7.66
C THR A 241 -7.22 8.03 7.37
N VAL A 242 -7.21 6.73 7.59
CA VAL A 242 -6.06 5.86 7.30
C VAL A 242 -5.71 5.89 5.80
N ALA A 243 -6.71 5.74 4.94
CA ALA A 243 -6.51 5.77 3.50
C ALA A 243 -5.94 7.12 3.03
N GLU A 244 -6.44 8.22 3.56
CA GLU A 244 -5.95 9.55 3.22
C GLU A 244 -4.49 9.77 3.67
N MET A 245 -4.12 9.29 4.85
CA MET A 245 -2.73 9.33 5.32
C MET A 245 -1.79 8.52 4.42
N VAL A 246 -2.21 7.32 4.01
CA VAL A 246 -1.41 6.46 3.14
C VAL A 246 -1.19 7.09 1.77
N ILE A 247 -2.24 7.62 1.14
CA ILE A 247 -2.09 8.23 -0.20
C ILE A 247 -1.25 9.50 -0.16
N GLU A 248 -1.40 10.32 0.87
CA GLU A 248 -0.57 11.52 1.02
C GLU A 248 0.90 11.16 1.26
N LYS A 249 1.18 10.15 2.10
CA LYS A 249 2.54 9.63 2.27
C LYS A 249 3.13 9.14 0.95
N ALA A 250 2.38 8.36 0.19
CA ALA A 250 2.82 7.85 -1.10
C ALA A 250 3.15 8.99 -2.08
N LYS A 251 2.30 10.01 -2.17
CA LYS A 251 2.54 11.19 -3.01
C LYS A 251 3.83 11.93 -2.61
N ARG A 252 4.06 12.11 -1.30
CA ARG A 252 5.29 12.78 -0.82
C ARG A 252 6.55 11.99 -1.20
N LEU A 253 6.51 10.66 -1.09
CA LEU A 253 7.63 9.81 -1.52
C LEU A 253 7.89 9.90 -3.03
N VAL A 254 6.84 9.94 -3.84
CA VAL A 254 6.96 10.10 -5.31
C VAL A 254 7.55 11.46 -5.68
N GLU A 255 7.23 12.53 -4.96
CA GLU A 255 7.86 13.84 -5.13
C GLU A 255 9.38 13.79 -4.92
N HIS A 256 9.87 12.84 -4.12
CA HIS A 256 11.29 12.52 -3.93
C HIS A 256 11.81 11.45 -4.90
N LYS A 257 11.13 11.22 -6.02
CA LYS A 257 11.51 10.29 -7.09
C LYS A 257 11.58 8.82 -6.64
N LYS A 258 10.82 8.45 -5.62
CA LYS A 258 10.70 7.07 -5.16
C LYS A 258 9.63 6.33 -5.97
N ASP A 259 9.83 5.03 -6.13
CA ASP A 259 8.82 4.13 -6.66
C ASP A 259 8.04 3.52 -5.51
N VAL A 260 6.73 3.78 -5.50
CA VAL A 260 5.82 3.34 -4.43
C VAL A 260 4.77 2.42 -5.01
N VAL A 261 4.50 1.33 -4.32
CA VAL A 261 3.39 0.42 -4.62
C VAL A 261 2.44 0.36 -3.43
N ILE A 262 1.16 0.62 -3.68
CA ILE A 262 0.08 0.40 -2.73
C ILE A 262 -0.73 -0.81 -3.18
N LEU A 263 -0.82 -1.83 -2.33
CA LEU A 263 -1.77 -2.92 -2.46
C LEU A 263 -2.94 -2.62 -1.53
N LEU A 264 -4.10 -2.32 -2.10
CA LEU A 264 -5.31 -1.96 -1.36
C LEU A 264 -6.32 -3.11 -1.35
N ASP A 265 -6.67 -3.57 -0.20
CA ASP A 265 -7.76 -4.53 0.01
C ASP A 265 -8.80 -3.93 0.97
N SER A 266 -9.90 -3.40 0.51
CA SER A 266 -10.39 -3.32 -0.87
C SER A 266 -10.88 -1.89 -1.20
N ILE A 267 -10.86 -1.55 -2.48
CA ILE A 267 -11.43 -0.27 -2.95
C ILE A 267 -12.96 -0.23 -2.74
N THR A 268 -13.62 -1.37 -2.84
CA THR A 268 -15.06 -1.50 -2.60
C THR A 268 -15.44 -1.06 -1.19
N ARG A 269 -14.70 -1.55 -0.19
CA ARG A 269 -14.95 -1.21 1.22
C ARG A 269 -14.54 0.22 1.54
N LEU A 270 -13.47 0.71 0.93
CA LEU A 270 -13.09 2.12 1.05
C LEU A 270 -14.19 3.03 0.48
N ALA A 271 -14.72 2.71 -0.69
CA ALA A 271 -15.83 3.46 -1.29
C ALA A 271 -17.09 3.44 -0.42
N ARG A 272 -17.41 2.31 0.19
CA ARG A 272 -18.50 2.21 1.18
C ARG A 272 -18.27 3.12 2.39
N ALA A 273 -17.05 3.16 2.91
CA ALA A 273 -16.69 4.04 4.03
C ALA A 273 -16.88 5.51 3.67
N TYR A 274 -16.45 5.93 2.50
CA TYR A 274 -16.70 7.28 2.00
C TYR A 274 -18.19 7.58 1.84
N ASN A 275 -18.98 6.62 1.35
CA ASN A 275 -20.42 6.77 1.23
C ASN A 275 -21.11 6.99 2.60
N THR A 276 -20.57 6.41 3.65
CA THR A 276 -21.07 6.58 5.03
C THR A 276 -20.68 7.94 5.62
N VAL A 277 -19.48 8.41 5.33
CA VAL A 277 -18.86 9.60 5.96
C VAL A 277 -19.26 10.91 5.27
N ILE A 278 -19.47 10.88 3.97
CA ILE A 278 -19.80 12.08 3.19
C ILE A 278 -21.19 12.60 3.56
N PRO A 279 -21.37 13.93 3.73
CA PRO A 279 -22.68 14.53 3.86
C PRO A 279 -23.57 14.20 2.67
N ALA A 280 -24.83 13.83 2.92
CA ALA A 280 -25.77 13.47 1.88
C ALA A 280 -25.98 14.62 0.89
N SER A 281 -25.77 14.35 -0.40
CA SER A 281 -26.00 15.34 -1.48
C SER A 281 -27.50 15.52 -1.83
N GLY A 282 -28.33 14.60 -1.35
CA GLY A 282 -29.73 14.49 -1.75
C GLY A 282 -29.94 13.77 -3.09
N LYS A 283 -28.87 13.39 -3.78
CA LYS A 283 -28.89 12.61 -5.03
C LYS A 283 -28.25 11.25 -4.78
N VAL A 284 -29.08 10.22 -4.76
CA VAL A 284 -28.64 8.84 -4.54
C VAL A 284 -28.70 8.08 -5.86
N LEU A 285 -27.59 7.48 -6.24
CA LEU A 285 -27.49 6.58 -7.39
C LEU A 285 -28.10 5.21 -7.07
N THR A 286 -28.28 4.39 -8.09
CA THR A 286 -28.69 2.99 -7.92
C THR A 286 -27.77 2.29 -6.91
N GLY A 287 -28.34 1.44 -6.05
CA GLY A 287 -27.58 0.72 -5.03
C GLY A 287 -27.28 1.51 -3.74
N GLY A 288 -27.85 2.72 -3.57
CA GLY A 288 -27.72 3.51 -2.36
C GLY A 288 -26.40 4.30 -2.25
N VAL A 289 -25.70 4.51 -3.36
CA VAL A 289 -24.46 5.29 -3.42
C VAL A 289 -24.79 6.76 -3.62
N ASP A 290 -24.32 7.63 -2.72
CA ASP A 290 -24.43 9.09 -2.91
C ASP A 290 -23.61 9.53 -4.13
N ALA A 291 -24.16 10.48 -4.90
CA ALA A 291 -23.52 10.96 -6.13
C ALA A 291 -22.11 11.51 -5.93
N ASN A 292 -21.80 12.03 -4.74
CA ASN A 292 -20.50 12.60 -4.40
C ASN A 292 -19.56 11.61 -3.69
N ALA A 293 -20.06 10.44 -3.29
CA ALA A 293 -19.32 9.49 -2.45
C ALA A 293 -18.09 8.89 -3.13
N LEU A 294 -18.12 8.70 -4.44
CA LEU A 294 -17.06 8.02 -5.18
C LEU A 294 -15.93 8.95 -5.65
N GLN A 295 -16.10 10.26 -5.51
CA GLN A 295 -15.11 11.23 -5.99
C GLN A 295 -13.75 11.08 -5.30
N ARG A 296 -13.72 10.97 -3.98
CA ARG A 296 -12.48 10.80 -3.21
C ARG A 296 -11.80 9.46 -3.45
N PRO A 297 -12.49 8.30 -3.37
CA PRO A 297 -11.87 7.02 -3.72
C PRO A 297 -11.41 6.95 -5.17
N LYS A 298 -12.09 7.59 -6.12
CA LYS A 298 -11.59 7.73 -7.50
C LYS A 298 -10.30 8.55 -7.57
N ARG A 299 -10.17 9.63 -6.80
CA ARG A 299 -8.92 10.39 -6.69
C ARG A 299 -7.80 9.57 -6.07
N PHE A 300 -8.11 8.77 -5.06
CA PHE A 300 -7.16 7.83 -4.47
C PHE A 300 -6.62 6.88 -5.53
N PHE A 301 -7.48 6.12 -6.18
CA PHE A 301 -7.10 5.16 -7.21
C PHE A 301 -6.49 5.82 -8.44
N GLY A 302 -7.03 6.95 -8.85
CA GLY A 302 -6.56 7.75 -9.99
C GLY A 302 -5.20 8.43 -9.77
N ALA A 303 -4.68 8.45 -8.54
CA ALA A 303 -3.35 8.97 -8.27
C ALA A 303 -2.23 8.07 -8.83
N ALA A 304 -2.51 6.79 -9.08
CA ALA A 304 -1.54 5.88 -9.67
C ALA A 304 -1.11 6.33 -11.06
N ARG A 305 0.21 6.55 -11.22
CA ARG A 305 0.83 7.02 -12.47
C ARG A 305 2.33 6.80 -12.47
N ASN A 306 2.90 6.66 -13.65
CA ASN A 306 4.32 6.82 -13.87
C ASN A 306 4.63 8.31 -14.07
N ILE A 307 5.81 8.76 -13.69
CA ILE A 307 6.17 10.20 -13.67
C ILE A 307 7.40 10.45 -14.53
N GLU A 308 7.31 11.44 -15.45
CA GLU A 308 8.41 11.82 -16.35
C GLU A 308 9.64 12.32 -15.57
N GLU A 309 9.43 13.09 -14.50
CA GLU A 309 10.48 13.65 -13.67
C GLU A 309 11.16 12.62 -12.77
N GLY A 310 10.67 11.41 -12.75
CA GLY A 310 11.16 10.28 -11.94
C GLY A 310 10.22 9.91 -10.80
N GLY A 311 10.34 8.64 -10.39
CA GLY A 311 9.42 8.05 -9.45
C GLY A 311 8.13 7.53 -10.10
N SER A 312 7.36 6.78 -9.33
CA SER A 312 6.08 6.23 -9.76
C SER A 312 5.20 5.90 -8.57
N LEU A 313 3.89 5.93 -8.80
CA LEU A 313 2.90 5.41 -7.86
C LEU A 313 2.08 4.34 -8.56
N THR A 314 2.22 3.10 -8.09
CA THR A 314 1.45 1.94 -8.52
C THR A 314 0.38 1.63 -7.48
N ILE A 315 -0.86 1.45 -7.90
CA ILE A 315 -1.95 1.02 -7.02
C ILE A 315 -2.61 -0.21 -7.64
N ILE A 316 -2.56 -1.33 -6.91
CA ILE A 316 -3.30 -2.54 -7.20
C ILE A 316 -4.37 -2.68 -6.13
N ALA A 317 -5.61 -2.47 -6.50
CA ALA A 317 -6.74 -2.48 -5.59
C ALA A 317 -7.66 -3.67 -5.86
N THR A 318 -8.10 -4.34 -4.82
CA THR A 318 -9.13 -5.37 -4.95
C THR A 318 -10.51 -4.73 -5.09
N ALA A 319 -11.30 -5.23 -6.03
CA ALA A 319 -12.69 -4.86 -6.22
C ALA A 319 -13.57 -6.09 -6.03
N LEU A 320 -14.57 -5.98 -5.17
CA LEU A 320 -15.45 -7.10 -4.81
C LEU A 320 -16.66 -7.14 -5.74
N ILE A 321 -16.92 -8.31 -6.30
CA ILE A 321 -18.10 -8.62 -7.12
C ILE A 321 -18.84 -9.82 -6.58
N ASP A 322 -20.07 -10.06 -7.04
CA ASP A 322 -20.89 -11.22 -6.67
C ASP A 322 -21.10 -11.36 -5.15
N THR A 323 -21.14 -10.25 -4.45
CA THR A 323 -21.34 -10.20 -2.99
C THR A 323 -22.81 -10.24 -2.59
N GLY A 324 -23.73 -10.17 -3.55
CA GLY A 324 -25.14 -9.97 -3.34
C GLY A 324 -25.55 -8.53 -3.03
N SER A 325 -24.60 -7.59 -3.01
CA SER A 325 -24.83 -6.17 -2.77
C SER A 325 -24.84 -5.37 -4.07
N ARG A 326 -25.97 -4.72 -4.36
CA ARG A 326 -26.09 -3.80 -5.49
C ARG A 326 -25.11 -2.61 -5.40
N MET A 327 -24.82 -2.18 -4.18
CA MET A 327 -23.83 -1.12 -3.95
C MET A 327 -22.46 -1.53 -4.47
N ASP A 328 -22.03 -2.76 -4.22
CA ASP A 328 -20.73 -3.26 -4.68
C ASP A 328 -20.67 -3.34 -6.20
N ASP A 329 -21.75 -3.73 -6.86
CA ASP A 329 -21.83 -3.76 -8.33
C ASP A 329 -21.68 -2.36 -8.92
N VAL A 330 -22.35 -1.36 -8.36
CA VAL A 330 -22.23 0.05 -8.78
C VAL A 330 -20.81 0.57 -8.56
N ILE A 331 -20.20 0.28 -7.42
CA ILE A 331 -18.83 0.68 -7.11
C ILE A 331 -17.87 0.07 -8.13
N TYR A 332 -17.98 -1.22 -8.41
CA TYR A 332 -17.14 -1.89 -9.40
C TYR A 332 -17.27 -1.25 -10.79
N GLU A 333 -18.47 -1.04 -11.28
CA GLU A 333 -18.72 -0.42 -12.60
C GLU A 333 -18.11 0.99 -12.68
N GLU A 334 -18.16 1.76 -11.61
CA GLU A 334 -17.58 3.11 -11.55
C GLU A 334 -16.03 3.08 -11.57
N PHE A 335 -15.39 2.07 -10.97
CA PHE A 335 -13.92 1.94 -10.97
C PHE A 335 -13.36 1.22 -12.19
N LYS A 336 -14.14 0.36 -12.84
CA LYS A 336 -13.74 -0.40 -14.02
C LYS A 336 -13.17 0.48 -15.14
N GLY A 337 -13.80 1.64 -15.38
CA GLY A 337 -13.33 2.60 -16.37
C GLY A 337 -12.11 3.44 -15.97
N THR A 338 -11.74 3.43 -14.68
CA THR A 338 -10.64 4.24 -14.15
C THR A 338 -9.30 3.50 -14.22
N GLY A 339 -9.31 2.18 -14.13
CA GLY A 339 -8.11 1.35 -14.19
C GLY A 339 -7.54 1.16 -15.59
N ASN A 340 -6.27 0.81 -15.67
CA ASN A 340 -5.57 0.45 -16.90
C ASN A 340 -5.02 -0.99 -16.90
N MET A 341 -5.37 -1.79 -15.91
CA MET A 341 -5.08 -3.22 -15.79
C MET A 341 -6.19 -3.89 -14.99
N GLU A 342 -6.55 -5.10 -15.36
CA GLU A 342 -7.49 -5.93 -14.61
C GLU A 342 -7.01 -7.38 -14.54
N ILE A 343 -7.11 -7.95 -13.35
CA ILE A 343 -6.99 -9.39 -13.10
C ILE A 343 -8.32 -9.86 -12.51
N HIS A 344 -9.00 -10.76 -13.19
CA HIS A 344 -10.26 -11.35 -12.74
C HIS A 344 -10.02 -12.71 -12.10
N LEU A 345 -10.43 -12.87 -10.85
CA LEU A 345 -10.47 -14.17 -10.18
C LEU A 345 -11.82 -14.86 -10.39
N ASP A 346 -11.80 -16.16 -10.65
CA ASP A 346 -12.99 -16.97 -10.88
C ASP A 346 -13.18 -17.96 -9.73
N ARG A 347 -14.33 -17.84 -9.05
CA ARG A 347 -14.70 -18.72 -7.93
C ARG A 347 -14.81 -20.19 -8.34
N ARG A 348 -15.30 -20.49 -9.55
CA ARG A 348 -15.45 -21.86 -10.05
C ARG A 348 -14.10 -22.58 -10.13
N MET A 349 -13.03 -21.86 -10.52
CA MET A 349 -11.66 -22.38 -10.52
C MET A 349 -11.19 -22.68 -9.10
N ALA A 350 -11.42 -21.77 -8.17
CA ALA A 350 -11.06 -21.94 -6.77
C ALA A 350 -11.81 -23.13 -6.11
N GLU A 351 -13.09 -23.32 -6.43
CA GLU A 351 -13.87 -24.48 -5.97
C GLU A 351 -13.31 -25.80 -6.48
N LYS A 352 -12.74 -25.82 -7.67
CA LYS A 352 -12.00 -26.96 -8.24
C LYS A 352 -10.53 -27.04 -7.82
N ARG A 353 -10.08 -26.16 -6.93
CA ARG A 353 -8.68 -26.10 -6.46
C ARG A 353 -7.66 -25.81 -7.57
N ILE A 354 -8.08 -25.07 -8.58
CA ILE A 354 -7.21 -24.57 -9.64
C ILE A 354 -6.70 -23.18 -9.22
N TYR A 355 -5.40 -23.08 -8.95
CA TYR A 355 -4.76 -21.86 -8.53
C TYR A 355 -3.50 -21.56 -9.35
N PRO A 356 -3.23 -20.27 -9.65
CA PRO A 356 -4.07 -19.11 -9.37
C PRO A 356 -5.39 -19.18 -10.17
N ALA A 357 -6.50 -18.79 -9.52
CA ALA A 357 -7.84 -18.88 -10.11
C ALA A 357 -8.13 -17.69 -11.04
N ILE A 358 -7.26 -17.44 -12.01
CA ILE A 358 -7.31 -16.29 -12.92
C ILE A 358 -8.14 -16.60 -14.16
N ASN A 359 -9.13 -15.77 -14.44
CA ASN A 359 -9.82 -15.78 -15.72
C ASN A 359 -8.95 -15.05 -16.74
N VAL A 360 -8.20 -15.82 -17.54
CA VAL A 360 -7.21 -15.26 -18.48
C VAL A 360 -7.82 -14.45 -19.61
N ASN A 361 -9.03 -14.80 -20.06
CA ASN A 361 -9.72 -14.11 -21.13
C ASN A 361 -10.26 -12.73 -20.73
N ARG A 362 -10.54 -12.53 -19.44
CA ARG A 362 -11.03 -11.27 -18.87
C ARG A 362 -9.93 -10.41 -18.24
N SER A 363 -8.72 -10.93 -18.17
CA SER A 363 -7.59 -10.24 -17.55
C SER A 363 -6.67 -9.64 -18.61
N GLY A 364 -6.05 -8.52 -18.32
CA GLY A 364 -5.12 -7.87 -19.24
C GLY A 364 -4.66 -6.50 -18.76
N THR A 365 -3.65 -5.99 -19.46
CA THR A 365 -3.07 -4.67 -19.20
C THR A 365 -3.19 -3.81 -20.47
N ARG A 366 -3.67 -2.58 -20.33
CA ARG A 366 -3.67 -1.60 -21.42
C ARG A 366 -2.25 -1.17 -21.73
N ARG A 367 -1.95 -0.97 -23.01
CA ARG A 367 -0.63 -0.56 -23.49
C ARG A 367 0.47 -1.53 -23.04
N GLU A 368 0.17 -2.83 -23.04
CA GLU A 368 1.15 -3.89 -22.71
C GLU A 368 2.39 -3.88 -23.61
N GLU A 369 2.28 -3.30 -24.81
CA GLU A 369 3.40 -3.13 -25.73
C GLU A 369 4.52 -2.23 -25.17
N LEU A 370 4.24 -1.40 -24.18
CA LEU A 370 5.23 -0.59 -23.47
C LEU A 370 6.01 -1.39 -22.41
N LEU A 371 5.45 -2.52 -21.98
CA LEU A 371 6.01 -3.36 -20.91
C LEU A 371 6.67 -4.64 -21.42
N LEU A 372 6.30 -5.09 -22.60
CA LEU A 372 6.78 -6.34 -23.19
C LEU A 372 7.69 -6.06 -24.39
N LYS A 373 8.74 -6.86 -24.53
CA LYS A 373 9.57 -6.84 -25.73
C LYS A 373 8.74 -7.27 -26.95
N PRO A 374 9.02 -6.74 -28.16
CA PRO A 374 8.20 -7.00 -29.36
C PRO A 374 8.02 -8.49 -29.71
N ASP A 375 9.06 -9.30 -29.52
CA ASP A 375 9.01 -10.75 -29.77
C ASP A 375 8.12 -11.49 -28.75
N ILE A 376 8.18 -11.09 -27.50
CA ILE A 376 7.32 -11.63 -26.44
C ILE A 376 5.87 -11.19 -26.63
N LEU A 377 5.64 -9.93 -26.99
CA LEU A 377 4.31 -9.40 -27.28
C LEU A 377 3.59 -10.20 -28.38
N GLN A 378 4.28 -10.51 -29.47
CA GLN A 378 3.73 -11.34 -30.55
C GLN A 378 3.33 -12.74 -30.04
N LYS A 379 4.16 -13.36 -29.21
CA LYS A 379 3.86 -14.68 -28.61
C LYS A 379 2.66 -14.61 -27.68
N VAL A 380 2.56 -13.56 -26.88
CA VAL A 380 1.39 -13.32 -26.00
C VAL A 380 0.11 -13.18 -26.84
N TRP A 381 0.15 -12.47 -27.95
CA TRP A 381 -1.01 -12.34 -28.83
C TRP A 381 -1.42 -13.67 -29.48
N VAL A 382 -0.44 -14.47 -29.90
CA VAL A 382 -0.72 -15.84 -30.39
C VAL A 382 -1.36 -16.70 -29.31
N LEU A 383 -0.82 -16.64 -28.09
CA LEU A 383 -1.37 -17.36 -26.94
C LEU A 383 -2.82 -16.93 -26.65
N ARG A 384 -3.11 -15.63 -26.66
CA ARG A 384 -4.48 -15.13 -26.45
C ARG A 384 -5.46 -15.62 -27.52
N LYS A 385 -5.05 -15.66 -28.79
CA LYS A 385 -5.88 -16.21 -29.86
C LYS A 385 -6.16 -17.69 -29.68
N LEU A 386 -5.21 -18.44 -29.12
CA LEU A 386 -5.39 -19.86 -28.80
C LEU A 386 -6.35 -20.07 -27.62
N LEU A 387 -6.25 -19.23 -26.58
CA LEU A 387 -7.06 -19.37 -25.36
C LEU A 387 -8.48 -18.84 -25.51
N TYR A 388 -8.69 -17.84 -26.38
CA TYR A 388 -9.96 -17.13 -26.49
C TYR A 388 -11.17 -18.03 -26.81
N PRO A 389 -11.11 -19.03 -27.72
CA PRO A 389 -12.24 -19.91 -28.01
C PRO A 389 -12.49 -20.96 -26.94
N MET A 390 -11.58 -21.16 -26.01
CA MET A 390 -11.71 -22.13 -24.91
C MET A 390 -12.66 -21.60 -23.83
N ASP A 391 -13.35 -22.52 -23.13
CA ASP A 391 -14.04 -22.15 -21.88
C ASP A 391 -13.02 -21.57 -20.89
N GLU A 392 -13.47 -20.67 -20.03
CA GLU A 392 -12.60 -19.95 -19.08
C GLU A 392 -11.79 -20.89 -18.19
N LEU A 393 -12.42 -21.96 -17.72
CA LEU A 393 -11.77 -23.00 -16.91
C LEU A 393 -10.74 -23.78 -17.72
N GLU A 394 -11.11 -24.22 -18.90
CA GLU A 394 -10.25 -24.95 -19.84
C GLU A 394 -9.03 -24.10 -20.23
N ALA A 395 -9.23 -22.84 -20.52
CA ALA A 395 -8.14 -21.92 -20.86
C ALA A 395 -7.10 -21.81 -19.74
N MET A 396 -7.56 -21.71 -18.48
CA MET A 396 -6.65 -21.62 -17.34
C MET A 396 -5.94 -22.95 -17.06
N GLU A 397 -6.63 -24.07 -17.12
CA GLU A 397 -6.01 -25.40 -16.98
C GLU A 397 -4.94 -25.62 -18.05
N PHE A 398 -5.24 -25.29 -19.31
CA PHE A 398 -4.29 -25.39 -20.40
C PHE A 398 -3.04 -24.54 -20.15
N LEU A 399 -3.23 -23.28 -19.77
CA LEU A 399 -2.11 -22.37 -19.48
C LEU A 399 -1.27 -22.87 -18.31
N LEU A 400 -1.89 -23.31 -17.22
CA LEU A 400 -1.19 -23.85 -16.04
C LEU A 400 -0.35 -25.08 -16.37
N ASP A 401 -0.87 -26.01 -17.14
CA ASP A 401 -0.13 -27.21 -17.55
C ASP A 401 1.12 -26.83 -18.35
N LYS A 402 1.01 -25.88 -19.26
CA LYS A 402 2.15 -25.40 -20.06
C LYS A 402 3.16 -24.61 -19.22
N VAL A 403 2.70 -23.77 -18.32
CA VAL A 403 3.57 -23.00 -17.42
C VAL A 403 4.33 -23.92 -16.46
N ARG A 404 3.63 -24.91 -15.86
CA ARG A 404 4.24 -25.89 -14.95
C ARG A 404 5.23 -26.83 -15.64
N ALA A 405 5.05 -27.08 -16.92
CA ALA A 405 5.98 -27.90 -17.71
C ALA A 405 7.31 -27.18 -18.03
N THR A 406 7.43 -25.90 -17.77
CA THR A 406 8.60 -25.08 -18.03
C THR A 406 9.12 -24.41 -16.76
N LYS A 407 10.41 -24.09 -16.73
CA LYS A 407 11.03 -23.47 -15.56
C LYS A 407 10.82 -21.96 -15.50
N THR A 408 10.87 -21.30 -16.64
CA THR A 408 10.77 -19.83 -16.76
C THR A 408 9.75 -19.45 -17.83
N ASN A 409 9.32 -18.18 -17.82
CA ASN A 409 8.45 -17.65 -18.87
C ASN A 409 9.16 -17.61 -20.24
N ASN A 410 10.47 -17.38 -20.27
CA ASN A 410 11.24 -17.47 -21.51
C ASN A 410 11.20 -18.90 -22.07
N ASP A 411 11.40 -19.92 -21.23
CA ASP A 411 11.29 -21.33 -21.65
C ASP A 411 9.87 -21.65 -22.16
N PHE A 412 8.85 -21.12 -21.49
CA PHE A 412 7.46 -21.27 -21.91
C PHE A 412 7.24 -20.67 -23.32
N PHE A 413 7.67 -19.44 -23.55
CA PHE A 413 7.53 -18.81 -24.87
C PHE A 413 8.38 -19.48 -25.96
N ASP A 414 9.54 -20.02 -25.61
CA ASP A 414 10.36 -20.77 -26.57
C ASP A 414 9.76 -22.13 -26.92
N SER A 415 9.02 -22.74 -25.98
CA SER A 415 8.28 -23.98 -26.27
C SER A 415 7.18 -23.81 -27.31
N MET A 416 6.60 -22.60 -27.41
CA MET A 416 5.58 -22.25 -28.41
C MET A 416 6.11 -22.24 -29.85
N ARG A 417 7.43 -22.15 -30.05
CA ARG A 417 8.06 -22.19 -31.40
C ARG A 417 8.20 -23.61 -31.95
N ARG A 418 8.08 -24.62 -31.10
CA ARG A 418 8.34 -26.04 -31.44
C ARG A 418 7.08 -26.87 -31.66
N GLY A 419 5.92 -26.27 -31.50
CA GLY A 419 4.61 -26.86 -31.80
C GLY A 419 3.92 -26.12 -32.93
#